data_bf42d99b6214b3bc42f0b416248bb981
#
_entry.id   bf42d99b6214b3bc42f0b416248bb981
#
_cell.length_a   1.000
_cell.length_b   1.000
_cell.length_c   1.000
_cell.angle_alpha   90.00
_cell.angle_beta   90.00
_cell.angle_gamma   90.00
#
_symmetry.space_group_name_H-M   'P 1'
#
loop_
_entity.id
_entity.type
_entity.pdbx_description
1 polymer ?
#
loop_
_entity_poly.entity_id
_entity_poly.type
_entity_poly.pdbx_seq_one_letter_code
_entity_poly.pdbx_strand_id
1 'polypeptide(L)'
;NLQEVVGDEELMQILEQGDLKLYWGTAPTGKPHVALFCPIVKIGDFLKAGCKVKILFADLHAYLDDQKSMWEQLEHRTEYYEFMIKEMLKSIGVPIDKLEFVKGTDYQLGPEYSLDVYKLAALTSFKDSKKAGAEVVKQSDNPKMSSLLYPILQSLDEHYLEVDAQFGGVDQRKIFMFAREYLGKVGYSKRIHLMNPMIPGLTGDKMSSSEEASKIDLLDDVKTVVKKMNKAYCEEGVIEGNGVLAFLKNIIFPILDNKEESFVIKRDEKYGGDLTFEDY
;
A
#
# COMPACT_ATOMS: atom_id res chain seq x y z
N ASN A 1 11.97 -7.54 -2.34
CA ASN A 1 12.40 -7.64 -0.93
C ASN A 1 11.45 -6.85 -0.04
N LEU A 2 10.86 -7.52 0.98
CA LEU A 2 10.04 -6.88 2.01
C LEU A 2 10.96 -6.19 3.03
N GLN A 3 10.48 -5.11 3.65
CA GLN A 3 11.21 -4.44 4.72
C GLN A 3 11.07 -5.19 6.04
N GLU A 4 9.88 -5.73 6.33
CA GLU A 4 9.61 -6.49 7.56
C GLU A 4 8.56 -7.55 7.30
N VAL A 5 8.69 -8.68 7.96
CA VAL A 5 7.69 -9.76 8.04
C VAL A 5 7.40 -10.00 9.52
N VAL A 6 6.13 -10.13 9.88
CA VAL A 6 5.70 -10.50 11.24
C VAL A 6 4.85 -11.76 11.14
N GLY A 7 5.27 -12.81 11.84
CA GLY A 7 4.65 -14.13 11.76
C GLY A 7 5.39 -15.08 10.81
N ASP A 8 6.71 -15.05 10.84
CA ASP A 8 7.58 -15.84 9.94
C ASP A 8 7.37 -17.36 10.15
N GLU A 9 7.20 -17.80 11.40
CA GLU A 9 6.95 -19.22 11.69
C GLU A 9 5.60 -19.66 11.12
N GLU A 10 4.55 -18.84 11.31
CA GLU A 10 3.22 -19.10 10.74
C GLU A 10 3.26 -19.07 9.21
N LEU A 11 4.06 -18.15 8.61
CA LEU A 11 4.26 -18.07 7.16
C LEU A 11 4.87 -19.37 6.61
N MET A 12 5.94 -19.85 7.22
CA MET A 12 6.59 -21.09 6.78
C MET A 12 5.66 -22.29 6.87
N GLN A 13 4.87 -22.41 7.96
CA GLN A 13 3.89 -23.48 8.09
C GLN A 13 2.81 -23.46 7.01
N ILE A 14 2.33 -22.27 6.61
CA ILE A 14 1.33 -22.14 5.54
C ILE A 14 1.94 -22.54 4.19
N LEU A 15 3.16 -22.06 3.88
CA LEU A 15 3.83 -22.36 2.62
C LEU A 15 4.16 -23.85 2.45
N GLU A 16 4.35 -24.58 3.55
CA GLU A 16 4.51 -26.05 3.53
C GLU A 16 3.20 -26.78 3.20
N GLN A 17 2.05 -26.17 3.47
CA GLN A 17 0.72 -26.80 3.33
C GLN A 17 0.01 -26.37 2.04
N GLY A 18 0.38 -25.23 1.44
CA GLY A 18 -0.29 -24.73 0.24
C GLY A 18 0.04 -23.29 -0.10
N ASP A 19 -0.85 -22.69 -0.88
CA ASP A 19 -0.69 -21.33 -1.37
C ASP A 19 -1.08 -20.31 -0.28
N LEU A 20 -0.23 -19.32 -0.06
CA LEU A 20 -0.53 -18.17 0.81
C LEU A 20 -1.66 -17.33 0.22
N LYS A 21 -2.68 -17.05 1.03
CA LYS A 21 -3.74 -16.09 0.71
C LYS A 21 -3.44 -14.77 1.40
N LEU A 22 -3.41 -13.70 0.63
CA LEU A 22 -3.15 -12.38 1.19
C LEU A 22 -4.03 -11.31 0.56
N TYR A 23 -4.19 -10.17 1.26
CA TYR A 23 -4.79 -9.00 0.65
C TYR A 23 -3.89 -7.77 0.78
N TRP A 24 -4.06 -6.86 -0.17
CA TRP A 24 -3.58 -5.49 -0.11
C TRP A 24 -4.75 -4.52 -0.21
N GLY A 25 -4.83 -3.58 0.74
CA GLY A 25 -5.88 -2.56 0.76
C GLY A 25 -5.38 -1.19 0.33
N THR A 26 -6.22 -0.47 -0.41
CA THR A 26 -5.98 0.92 -0.77
C THR A 26 -7.24 1.75 -0.57
N ALA A 27 -7.12 2.88 0.13
CA ALA A 27 -8.23 3.80 0.39
C ALA A 27 -8.28 4.91 -0.67
N PRO A 28 -9.43 5.14 -1.34
CA PRO A 28 -9.58 6.14 -2.41
C PRO A 28 -9.68 7.58 -1.85
N THR A 29 -8.60 8.08 -1.23
CA THR A 29 -8.57 9.37 -0.54
C THR A 29 -8.03 10.53 -1.36
N GLY A 30 -7.13 10.27 -2.31
CA GLY A 30 -6.48 11.30 -3.12
C GLY A 30 -6.25 10.85 -4.55
N LYS A 31 -5.51 11.61 -5.35
CA LYS A 31 -5.12 11.16 -6.68
C LYS A 31 -4.04 10.09 -6.59
N PRO A 32 -4.19 8.95 -7.29
CA PRO A 32 -3.13 7.95 -7.42
C PRO A 32 -1.85 8.57 -7.97
N HIS A 33 -0.71 8.15 -7.44
CA HIS A 33 0.61 8.63 -7.87
C HIS A 33 1.61 7.47 -7.99
N VAL A 34 2.77 7.73 -8.59
CA VAL A 34 3.73 6.69 -8.99
C VAL A 34 4.23 5.80 -7.85
N ALA A 35 4.20 6.24 -6.58
CA ALA A 35 4.59 5.39 -5.46
C ALA A 35 3.69 4.15 -5.29
N LEU A 36 2.47 4.16 -5.82
CA LEU A 36 1.61 2.98 -5.85
C LEU A 36 2.18 1.82 -6.68
N PHE A 37 3.13 2.08 -7.59
CA PHE A 37 3.82 0.99 -8.26
C PHE A 37 4.63 0.11 -7.30
N CYS A 38 5.07 0.62 -6.15
CA CYS A 38 5.81 -0.17 -5.17
C CYS A 38 5.00 -1.40 -4.67
N PRO A 39 3.79 -1.26 -4.11
CA PRO A 39 2.97 -2.42 -3.78
C PRO A 39 2.52 -3.20 -5.02
N ILE A 40 2.26 -2.56 -6.16
CA ILE A 40 1.79 -3.22 -7.39
C ILE A 40 2.85 -4.17 -7.96
N VAL A 41 4.12 -3.77 -8.00
CA VAL A 41 5.24 -4.65 -8.39
C VAL A 41 5.31 -5.85 -7.45
N LYS A 42 5.17 -5.66 -6.14
CA LYS A 42 5.20 -6.73 -5.15
C LYS A 42 4.00 -7.69 -5.27
N ILE A 43 2.83 -7.19 -5.65
CA ILE A 43 1.67 -8.03 -5.98
C ILE A 43 2.01 -8.96 -7.16
N GLY A 44 2.70 -8.45 -8.18
CA GLY A 44 3.21 -9.27 -9.28
C GLY A 44 4.13 -10.40 -8.80
N ASP A 45 5.05 -10.10 -7.86
CA ASP A 45 5.94 -11.11 -7.27
C ASP A 45 5.15 -12.19 -6.50
N PHE A 46 4.15 -11.80 -5.71
CA PHE A 46 3.29 -12.75 -4.97
C PHE A 46 2.53 -13.68 -5.93
N LEU A 47 1.97 -13.15 -7.02
CA LEU A 47 1.29 -13.97 -8.03
C LEU A 47 2.25 -14.96 -8.72
N LYS A 48 3.48 -14.53 -9.02
CA LYS A 48 4.52 -15.41 -9.57
C LYS A 48 4.92 -16.53 -8.59
N ALA A 49 4.92 -16.21 -7.29
CA ALA A 49 5.17 -17.20 -6.24
C ALA A 49 3.97 -18.14 -5.97
N GLY A 50 2.86 -18.00 -6.70
CA GLY A 50 1.66 -18.83 -6.55
C GLY A 50 0.68 -18.36 -5.50
N CYS A 51 0.89 -17.20 -4.87
CA CYS A 51 -0.02 -16.68 -3.87
C CYS A 51 -1.39 -16.29 -4.46
N LYS A 52 -2.44 -16.40 -3.65
CA LYS A 52 -3.78 -15.89 -3.96
C LYS A 52 -3.90 -14.47 -3.39
N VAL A 53 -4.13 -13.49 -4.25
CA VAL A 53 -4.11 -12.08 -3.86
C VAL A 53 -5.46 -11.43 -4.05
N LYS A 54 -5.97 -10.81 -2.96
CA LYS A 54 -7.14 -9.93 -3.00
C LYS A 54 -6.69 -8.47 -3.00
N ILE A 55 -7.36 -7.63 -3.78
CA ILE A 55 -7.20 -6.18 -3.78
C ILE A 55 -8.45 -5.58 -3.15
N LEU A 56 -8.30 -4.98 -1.98
CA LEU A 56 -9.38 -4.31 -1.27
C LEU A 56 -9.38 -2.82 -1.64
N PHE A 57 -10.46 -2.36 -2.27
CA PHE A 57 -10.77 -0.94 -2.34
C PHE A 57 -11.44 -0.53 -1.03
N ALA A 58 -10.66 0.01 -0.11
CA ALA A 58 -11.08 0.37 1.24
C ALA A 58 -11.86 1.70 1.25
N ASP A 59 -13.01 1.68 0.62
CA ASP A 59 -13.90 2.83 0.39
C ASP A 59 -14.43 3.40 1.71
N LEU A 60 -14.98 2.56 2.59
CA LEU A 60 -15.44 3.00 3.90
C LEU A 60 -14.29 3.61 4.74
N HIS A 61 -13.09 3.07 4.64
CA HIS A 61 -11.91 3.64 5.31
C HIS A 61 -11.57 5.04 4.80
N ALA A 62 -11.76 5.31 3.51
CA ALA A 62 -11.55 6.65 2.94
C ALA A 62 -12.52 7.69 3.51
N TYR A 63 -13.73 7.28 3.86
CA TYR A 63 -14.71 8.12 4.56
C TYR A 63 -14.33 8.29 6.04
N LEU A 64 -13.91 7.23 6.71
CA LEU A 64 -13.55 7.24 8.13
C LEU A 64 -12.27 8.05 8.41
N ASP A 65 -11.36 8.18 7.44
CA ASP A 65 -10.14 8.99 7.55
C ASP A 65 -10.44 10.50 7.41
N ASP A 66 -11.08 11.05 8.44
CA ASP A 66 -11.46 12.47 8.55
C ASP A 66 -12.25 12.98 7.33
N GLN A 67 -13.08 12.14 6.74
CA GLN A 67 -13.88 12.44 5.55
C GLN A 67 -13.05 12.92 4.35
N LYS A 68 -11.85 12.40 4.17
CA LYS A 68 -11.02 12.66 2.96
C LYS A 68 -11.76 12.30 1.67
N SER A 69 -12.69 11.34 1.75
CA SER A 69 -13.66 11.04 0.70
C SER A 69 -15.06 11.24 1.26
N MET A 70 -15.81 12.20 0.72
CA MET A 70 -17.21 12.44 1.12
C MET A 70 -18.06 11.25 0.69
N TRP A 71 -19.10 10.92 1.47
CA TRP A 71 -19.95 9.75 1.23
C TRP A 71 -20.56 9.75 -0.19
N GLU A 72 -21.02 10.90 -0.65
CA GLU A 72 -21.66 11.07 -1.97
C GLU A 72 -20.68 10.88 -3.15
N GLN A 73 -19.36 10.97 -2.88
CA GLN A 73 -18.31 10.82 -3.88
C GLN A 73 -17.63 9.47 -3.80
N LEU A 74 -17.95 8.67 -2.79
CA LEU A 74 -17.21 7.46 -2.44
C LEU A 74 -17.22 6.45 -3.58
N GLU A 75 -18.39 6.20 -4.17
CA GLU A 75 -18.57 5.27 -5.27
C GLU A 75 -17.72 5.67 -6.48
N HIS A 76 -17.83 6.91 -6.96
CA HIS A 76 -17.06 7.41 -8.11
C HIS A 76 -15.55 7.40 -7.87
N ARG A 77 -15.12 7.69 -6.64
CA ARG A 77 -13.69 7.62 -6.31
C ARG A 77 -13.20 6.18 -6.28
N THR A 78 -14.00 5.25 -5.80
CA THR A 78 -13.68 3.83 -5.77
C THR A 78 -13.59 3.27 -7.19
N GLU A 79 -14.54 3.59 -8.07
CA GLU A 79 -14.50 3.23 -9.49
C GLU A 79 -13.23 3.79 -10.19
N TYR A 80 -12.91 5.07 -9.92
CA TYR A 80 -11.69 5.68 -10.46
C TYR A 80 -10.42 4.95 -9.99
N TYR A 81 -10.34 4.62 -8.69
CA TYR A 81 -9.21 3.86 -8.15
C TYR A 81 -9.12 2.45 -8.74
N GLU A 82 -10.25 1.77 -8.84
CA GLU A 82 -10.33 0.44 -9.45
C GLU A 82 -9.79 0.44 -10.89
N PHE A 83 -10.24 1.41 -11.69
CA PHE A 83 -9.75 1.59 -13.05
C PHE A 83 -8.23 1.83 -13.07
N MET A 84 -7.75 2.80 -12.28
CA MET A 84 -6.34 3.17 -12.25
C MET A 84 -5.44 2.02 -11.78
N ILE A 85 -5.80 1.32 -10.71
CA ILE A 85 -5.04 0.19 -10.19
C ILE A 85 -4.98 -0.95 -11.21
N LYS A 86 -6.10 -1.26 -11.88
CA LYS A 86 -6.12 -2.27 -12.94
C LYS A 86 -5.21 -1.91 -14.12
N GLU A 87 -5.22 -0.66 -14.55
CA GLU A 87 -4.34 -0.20 -15.64
C GLU A 87 -2.85 -0.17 -15.21
N MET A 88 -2.56 0.21 -13.96
CA MET A 88 -1.19 0.13 -13.44
C MET A 88 -0.68 -1.32 -13.42
N LEU A 89 -1.47 -2.28 -12.95
CA LEU A 89 -1.15 -3.71 -12.94
C LEU A 89 -0.88 -4.22 -14.36
N LYS A 90 -1.77 -3.92 -15.30
CA LYS A 90 -1.60 -4.28 -16.73
C LYS A 90 -0.33 -3.69 -17.34
N SER A 91 0.00 -2.42 -17.01
CA SER A 91 1.14 -1.72 -17.58
C SER A 91 2.50 -2.37 -17.27
N ILE A 92 2.56 -3.12 -16.17
CA ILE A 92 3.75 -3.88 -15.77
C ILE A 92 3.62 -5.39 -16.01
N GLY A 93 2.58 -5.82 -16.75
CA GLY A 93 2.40 -7.22 -17.13
C GLY A 93 1.84 -8.13 -16.05
N VAL A 94 1.23 -7.59 -15.00
CA VAL A 94 0.58 -8.41 -13.96
C VAL A 94 -0.77 -8.93 -14.47
N PRO A 95 -1.01 -10.26 -14.43
CA PRO A 95 -2.26 -10.86 -14.91
C PRO A 95 -3.40 -10.57 -13.93
N ILE A 96 -4.27 -9.63 -14.28
CA ILE A 96 -5.38 -9.18 -13.42
C ILE A 96 -6.50 -10.22 -13.25
N ASP A 97 -6.59 -11.19 -14.13
CA ASP A 97 -7.51 -12.33 -14.06
C ASP A 97 -7.20 -13.29 -12.90
N LYS A 98 -6.01 -13.22 -12.34
CA LYS A 98 -5.58 -13.96 -11.14
C LYS A 98 -5.83 -13.21 -9.83
N LEU A 99 -6.37 -12.00 -9.90
CA LEU A 99 -6.65 -11.15 -8.74
C LEU A 99 -8.15 -11.14 -8.43
N GLU A 100 -8.47 -11.14 -7.16
CA GLU A 100 -9.82 -10.86 -6.68
C GLU A 100 -9.91 -9.40 -6.24
N PHE A 101 -10.90 -8.67 -6.76
CA PHE A 101 -11.14 -7.27 -6.41
C PHE A 101 -12.38 -7.18 -5.51
N VAL A 102 -12.24 -6.53 -4.36
CA VAL A 102 -13.30 -6.44 -3.34
C VAL A 102 -13.46 -4.97 -2.92
N LYS A 103 -14.69 -4.51 -2.75
CA LYS A 103 -14.99 -3.21 -2.12
C LYS A 103 -15.28 -3.42 -0.64
N GLY A 104 -14.80 -2.53 0.21
CA GLY A 104 -15.04 -2.60 1.65
C GLY A 104 -16.54 -2.59 1.98
N THR A 105 -17.30 -1.70 1.35
CA THR A 105 -18.76 -1.60 1.54
C THR A 105 -19.55 -2.86 1.14
N ASP A 106 -18.98 -3.76 0.34
CA ASP A 106 -19.65 -5.01 -0.05
C ASP A 106 -19.88 -5.95 1.15
N TYR A 107 -19.03 -5.86 2.20
CA TYR A 107 -19.13 -6.73 3.38
C TYR A 107 -19.10 -5.98 4.72
N GLN A 108 -18.42 -4.82 4.81
CA GLN A 108 -18.21 -4.10 6.08
C GLN A 108 -19.51 -3.52 6.67
N LEU A 109 -20.54 -3.30 5.84
CA LEU A 109 -21.87 -2.83 6.29
C LEU A 109 -22.82 -3.98 6.68
N GLY A 110 -22.36 -5.23 6.55
CA GLY A 110 -23.14 -6.40 6.97
C GLY A 110 -23.36 -6.48 8.49
N PRO A 111 -24.42 -7.16 8.95
CA PRO A 111 -24.77 -7.20 10.37
C PRO A 111 -23.70 -7.87 11.23
N GLU A 112 -23.07 -8.93 10.75
CA GLU A 112 -22.05 -9.67 11.49
C GLU A 112 -20.78 -8.84 11.66
N TYR A 113 -20.30 -8.23 10.59
CA TYR A 113 -19.15 -7.33 10.64
C TYR A 113 -19.41 -6.13 11.57
N SER A 114 -20.59 -5.52 11.45
CA SER A 114 -20.98 -4.39 12.31
C SER A 114 -21.00 -4.78 13.78
N LEU A 115 -21.52 -5.98 14.10
CA LEU A 115 -21.51 -6.50 15.47
C LEU A 115 -20.08 -6.67 15.99
N ASP A 116 -19.16 -7.17 15.18
CA ASP A 116 -17.76 -7.37 15.57
C ASP A 116 -17.00 -6.07 15.72
N VAL A 117 -17.36 -5.04 14.94
CA VAL A 117 -16.85 -3.66 15.17
C VAL A 117 -17.23 -3.20 16.58
N TYR A 118 -18.48 -3.41 17.03
CA TYR A 118 -18.90 -3.03 18.38
C TYR A 118 -18.20 -3.88 19.45
N LYS A 119 -18.02 -5.19 19.24
CA LYS A 119 -17.29 -6.05 20.19
C LYS A 119 -15.85 -5.59 20.36
N LEU A 120 -15.13 -5.33 19.27
CA LEU A 120 -13.76 -4.82 19.34
C LEU A 120 -13.70 -3.41 19.93
N ALA A 121 -14.63 -2.53 19.58
CA ALA A 121 -14.71 -1.18 20.15
C ALA A 121 -14.92 -1.23 21.67
N ALA A 122 -15.71 -2.16 22.19
CA ALA A 122 -15.93 -2.35 23.63
C ALA A 122 -14.67 -2.85 24.38
N LEU A 123 -13.75 -3.48 23.68
CA LEU A 123 -12.48 -3.99 24.23
C LEU A 123 -11.30 -3.04 24.02
N THR A 124 -11.44 -2.03 23.16
CA THR A 124 -10.35 -1.15 22.74
C THR A 124 -10.41 0.18 23.49
N SER A 125 -9.32 0.57 24.13
CA SER A 125 -9.23 1.89 24.75
C SER A 125 -9.02 2.98 23.69
N PHE A 126 -9.45 4.21 24.00
CA PHE A 126 -9.14 5.40 23.19
C PHE A 126 -7.64 5.51 22.85
N LYS A 127 -6.79 5.28 23.88
CA LYS A 127 -5.34 5.37 23.74
C LYS A 127 -4.79 4.36 22.74
N ASP A 128 -5.26 3.11 22.80
CA ASP A 128 -4.78 2.04 21.93
C ASP A 128 -5.23 2.25 20.48
N SER A 129 -6.50 2.63 20.27
CA SER A 129 -6.98 2.96 18.93
C SER A 129 -6.25 4.16 18.33
N LYS A 130 -6.07 5.26 19.08
CA LYS A 130 -5.32 6.44 18.65
C LYS A 130 -3.86 6.08 18.29
N LYS A 131 -3.20 5.24 19.12
CA LYS A 131 -1.84 4.76 18.87
C LYS A 131 -1.75 3.89 17.62
N ALA A 132 -2.72 3.00 17.41
CA ALA A 132 -2.76 2.14 16.22
C ALA A 132 -2.86 2.95 14.93
N GLY A 133 -3.74 3.95 14.87
CA GLY A 133 -3.94 4.80 13.69
C GLY A 133 -2.89 5.92 13.50
N ALA A 134 -1.89 6.03 14.38
CA ALA A 134 -1.03 7.24 14.46
C ALA A 134 -0.27 7.60 13.18
N GLU A 135 0.04 6.64 12.31
CA GLU A 135 0.80 6.86 11.06
C GLU A 135 -0.08 6.86 9.81
N VAL A 136 -1.30 6.38 9.93
CA VAL A 136 -2.22 6.16 8.79
C VAL A 136 -3.32 7.20 8.77
N VAL A 137 -3.94 7.43 9.92
CA VAL A 137 -5.07 8.36 10.05
C VAL A 137 -4.57 9.76 10.38
N LYS A 138 -5.21 10.79 9.82
CA LYS A 138 -4.88 12.18 10.12
C LYS A 138 -4.90 12.45 11.63
N GLN A 139 -3.78 12.89 12.16
CA GLN A 139 -3.64 13.14 13.59
C GLN A 139 -4.28 14.48 13.98
N SER A 140 -4.98 14.47 15.12
CA SER A 140 -5.62 15.63 15.73
C SER A 140 -5.57 15.48 17.26
N ASP A 141 -5.53 16.61 17.94
CA ASP A 141 -5.66 16.63 19.41
C ASP A 141 -7.06 16.18 19.85
N ASN A 142 -8.07 16.42 19.02
CA ASN A 142 -9.44 15.98 19.23
C ASN A 142 -9.90 15.12 18.04
N PRO A 143 -9.51 13.84 17.97
CA PRO A 143 -9.86 12.96 16.86
C PRO A 143 -11.34 12.64 16.83
N LYS A 144 -11.89 12.54 15.64
CA LYS A 144 -13.27 12.08 15.44
C LYS A 144 -13.39 10.59 15.79
N MET A 145 -14.58 10.17 16.19
CA MET A 145 -14.87 8.74 16.45
C MET A 145 -14.58 7.86 15.24
N SER A 146 -14.80 8.35 14.02
CA SER A 146 -14.48 7.65 12.77
C SER A 146 -13.01 7.27 12.69
N SER A 147 -12.10 8.17 13.07
CA SER A 147 -10.65 7.93 13.09
C SER A 147 -10.25 6.85 14.10
N LEU A 148 -11.02 6.70 15.19
CA LEU A 148 -10.80 5.67 16.19
C LEU A 148 -11.35 4.29 15.77
N LEU A 149 -12.36 4.27 14.92
CA LEU A 149 -12.90 3.02 14.36
C LEU A 149 -12.00 2.46 13.24
N TYR A 150 -11.25 3.29 12.56
CA TYR A 150 -10.41 2.90 11.42
C TYR A 150 -9.52 1.67 11.69
N PRO A 151 -8.69 1.62 12.75
CA PRO A 151 -7.85 0.45 13.05
C PRO A 151 -8.66 -0.81 13.37
N ILE A 152 -9.84 -0.65 13.95
CA ILE A 152 -10.75 -1.76 14.28
C ILE A 152 -11.25 -2.42 12.99
N LEU A 153 -11.72 -1.61 12.02
CA LEU A 153 -12.20 -2.12 10.75
C LEU A 153 -11.07 -2.82 9.99
N GLN A 154 -9.91 -2.17 9.85
CA GLN A 154 -8.77 -2.77 9.13
C GLN A 154 -8.33 -4.10 9.74
N SER A 155 -8.41 -4.25 11.06
CA SER A 155 -8.13 -5.52 11.73
C SER A 155 -9.16 -6.60 11.39
N LEU A 156 -10.45 -6.25 11.35
CA LEU A 156 -11.52 -7.19 11.00
C LEU A 156 -11.46 -7.63 9.53
N ASP A 157 -10.96 -6.78 8.63
CA ASP A 157 -10.79 -7.12 7.22
C ASP A 157 -9.93 -8.37 7.03
N GLU A 158 -8.94 -8.61 7.89
CA GLU A 158 -8.10 -9.82 7.86
C GLU A 158 -8.91 -11.10 8.04
N HIS A 159 -9.98 -11.05 8.84
CA HIS A 159 -10.87 -12.18 9.05
C HIS A 159 -11.91 -12.30 7.93
N TYR A 160 -12.60 -11.21 7.62
CA TYR A 160 -13.71 -11.22 6.66
C TYR A 160 -13.27 -11.39 5.20
N LEU A 161 -12.04 -11.07 4.87
CA LEU A 161 -11.44 -11.40 3.56
C LEU A 161 -10.90 -12.84 3.49
N GLU A 162 -10.96 -13.59 4.60
CA GLU A 162 -10.54 -15.00 4.66
C GLU A 162 -9.10 -15.22 4.17
N VAL A 163 -8.18 -14.35 4.59
CA VAL A 163 -6.78 -14.40 4.22
C VAL A 163 -5.88 -14.87 5.35
N ASP A 164 -4.68 -15.30 5.01
CA ASP A 164 -3.63 -15.70 5.93
C ASP A 164 -2.73 -14.51 6.30
N ALA A 165 -2.61 -13.55 5.36
CA ALA A 165 -1.72 -12.41 5.53
C ALA A 165 -2.34 -11.10 5.04
N GLN A 166 -1.92 -9.99 5.65
CA GLN A 166 -2.11 -8.64 5.13
C GLN A 166 -0.77 -8.10 4.63
N PHE A 167 -0.79 -7.50 3.43
CA PHE A 167 0.34 -6.80 2.83
C PHE A 167 0.09 -5.29 2.84
N GLY A 168 1.08 -4.50 3.23
CA GLY A 168 0.98 -3.05 3.26
C GLY A 168 2.34 -2.36 3.36
N GLY A 169 2.36 -1.04 3.49
CA GLY A 169 3.56 -0.28 3.82
C GLY A 169 3.95 -0.43 5.30
N VAL A 170 5.20 -0.16 5.63
CA VAL A 170 5.67 -0.18 7.03
C VAL A 170 4.95 0.83 7.92
N ASP A 171 4.34 1.87 7.35
CA ASP A 171 3.47 2.82 8.05
C ASP A 171 2.20 2.18 8.62
N GLN A 172 1.81 1.00 8.11
CA GLN A 172 0.68 0.21 8.63
C GLN A 172 1.05 -0.61 9.89
N ARG A 173 2.33 -0.69 10.24
CA ARG A 173 2.84 -1.57 11.29
C ARG A 173 2.08 -1.49 12.62
N LYS A 174 1.70 -0.29 13.04
CA LYS A 174 0.98 -0.10 14.31
C LYS A 174 -0.43 -0.72 14.27
N ILE A 175 -1.12 -0.63 13.14
CA ILE A 175 -2.42 -1.29 12.95
C ILE A 175 -2.25 -2.80 12.89
N PHE A 176 -1.22 -3.31 12.23
CA PHE A 176 -0.91 -4.75 12.18
C PHE A 176 -0.66 -5.33 13.59
N MET A 177 0.10 -4.62 14.41
CA MET A 177 0.32 -5.06 15.79
C MET A 177 -0.95 -4.98 16.63
N PHE A 178 -1.80 -3.98 16.39
CA PHE A 178 -3.12 -3.89 17.00
C PHE A 178 -4.01 -5.08 16.61
N ALA A 179 -4.06 -5.45 15.33
CA ALA A 179 -4.80 -6.61 14.86
C ALA A 179 -4.32 -7.91 15.54
N ARG A 180 -3.01 -8.14 15.63
CA ARG A 180 -2.43 -9.30 16.32
C ARG A 180 -2.76 -9.36 17.82
N GLU A 181 -2.92 -8.21 18.46
CA GLU A 181 -3.28 -8.13 19.90
C GLU A 181 -4.78 -8.33 20.13
N TYR A 182 -5.62 -7.75 19.27
CA TYR A 182 -7.06 -7.61 19.55
C TYR A 182 -7.93 -8.67 18.90
N LEU A 183 -7.60 -9.22 17.72
CA LEU A 183 -8.42 -10.22 17.03
C LEU A 183 -8.65 -11.47 17.87
N GLY A 184 -7.62 -11.93 18.62
CA GLY A 184 -7.74 -13.06 19.53
C GLY A 184 -8.76 -12.85 20.66
N LYS A 185 -9.02 -11.60 21.06
CA LYS A 185 -9.99 -11.26 22.11
C LYS A 185 -11.45 -11.46 21.67
N VAL A 186 -11.69 -11.51 20.35
CA VAL A 186 -13.01 -11.80 19.76
C VAL A 186 -13.08 -13.18 19.10
N GLY A 187 -12.07 -14.03 19.34
CA GLY A 187 -12.06 -15.42 18.88
C GLY A 187 -11.47 -15.64 17.49
N TYR A 188 -10.83 -14.63 16.88
CA TYR A 188 -10.22 -14.72 15.56
C TYR A 188 -8.72 -14.99 15.63
N SER A 189 -8.20 -15.70 14.64
CA SER A 189 -6.78 -16.04 14.54
C SER A 189 -5.95 -14.81 14.17
N LYS A 190 -4.71 -14.79 14.66
CA LYS A 190 -3.71 -13.82 14.21
C LYS A 190 -3.38 -14.05 12.73
N ARG A 191 -2.97 -12.99 12.04
CA ARG A 191 -2.53 -13.04 10.64
C ARG A 191 -1.06 -12.68 10.52
N ILE A 192 -0.48 -13.04 9.40
CA ILE A 192 0.88 -12.66 8.99
C ILE A 192 0.83 -11.24 8.41
N HIS A 193 1.87 -10.45 8.67
CA HIS A 193 1.96 -9.08 8.12
C HIS A 193 3.25 -8.93 7.32
N LEU A 194 3.07 -8.58 6.05
CA LEU A 194 4.13 -8.39 5.06
C LEU A 194 4.26 -6.91 4.77
N MET A 195 5.43 -6.30 5.00
CA MET A 195 5.58 -4.86 4.94
C MET A 195 6.59 -4.42 3.89
N ASN A 196 6.13 -3.55 2.99
CA ASN A 196 6.96 -2.85 2.02
C ASN A 196 7.60 -1.60 2.63
N PRO A 197 8.79 -1.20 2.12
CA PRO A 197 9.36 0.09 2.45
C PRO A 197 8.48 1.24 1.95
N MET A 198 8.57 2.37 2.65
CA MET A 198 8.03 3.64 2.17
C MET A 198 8.96 4.25 1.13
N ILE A 199 8.40 4.74 0.03
CA ILE A 199 9.16 5.47 -0.99
C ILE A 199 9.19 6.95 -0.60
N PRO A 200 10.37 7.55 -0.40
CA PRO A 200 10.50 8.99 -0.18
C PRO A 200 9.94 9.77 -1.38
N GLY A 201 9.42 10.96 -1.12
CA GLY A 201 9.00 11.88 -2.17
C GLY A 201 10.19 12.52 -2.90
N LEU A 202 9.91 13.21 -3.99
CA LEU A 202 10.93 13.92 -4.77
C LEU A 202 11.63 15.05 -3.99
N THR A 203 11.05 15.50 -2.89
CA THR A 203 11.60 16.53 -1.99
C THR A 203 12.45 15.98 -0.85
N GLY A 204 12.59 14.64 -0.76
CA GLY A 204 13.32 13.95 0.31
C GLY A 204 12.45 13.51 1.50
N ASP A 205 11.24 14.05 1.63
CA ASP A 205 10.25 13.67 2.64
C ASP A 205 9.32 12.54 2.13
N LYS A 206 8.38 12.07 2.97
CA LYS A 206 7.36 11.08 2.57
C LYS A 206 6.58 11.61 1.35
N MET A 207 6.45 10.78 0.30
CA MET A 207 5.59 11.10 -0.84
C MET A 207 4.14 11.20 -0.39
N SER A 208 3.52 12.36 -0.60
CA SER A 208 2.16 12.65 -0.13
C SER A 208 1.23 12.99 -1.29
N SER A 209 0.02 12.42 -1.25
CA SER A 209 -1.03 12.74 -2.22
C SER A 209 -1.51 14.19 -2.14
N SER A 210 -1.26 14.88 -1.02
CA SER A 210 -1.64 16.29 -0.81
C SER A 210 -0.55 17.29 -1.20
N GLU A 211 0.70 16.85 -1.43
CA GLU A 211 1.83 17.72 -1.78
C GLU A 211 2.28 17.47 -3.21
N GLU A 212 1.90 18.38 -4.12
CA GLU A 212 2.16 18.25 -5.57
C GLU A 212 3.65 18.23 -5.93
N ALA A 213 4.52 18.88 -5.17
CA ALA A 213 5.96 18.91 -5.43
C ALA A 213 6.67 17.61 -5.04
N SER A 214 6.11 16.85 -4.10
CA SER A 214 6.71 15.63 -3.57
C SER A 214 6.43 14.39 -4.43
N LYS A 215 5.49 14.47 -5.39
CA LYS A 215 4.97 13.32 -6.14
C LYS A 215 4.94 13.55 -7.66
N ILE A 216 4.95 12.47 -8.41
CA ILE A 216 4.52 12.41 -9.80
C ILE A 216 3.10 11.81 -9.82
N ASP A 217 2.13 12.58 -10.29
CA ASP A 217 0.76 12.13 -10.51
C ASP A 217 0.72 11.24 -11.77
N LEU A 218 -0.13 10.23 -11.78
CA LEU A 218 -0.24 9.32 -12.93
C LEU A 218 -0.80 10.02 -14.20
N LEU A 219 -1.41 11.19 -14.04
CA LEU A 219 -1.92 12.00 -15.13
C LEU A 219 -1.03 13.21 -15.47
N ASP A 220 0.16 13.32 -14.88
CA ASP A 220 1.12 14.36 -15.23
C ASP A 220 1.59 14.18 -16.69
N ASP A 221 1.60 15.27 -17.45
CA ASP A 221 2.19 15.26 -18.80
C ASP A 221 3.73 15.18 -18.75
N VAL A 222 4.34 14.84 -19.87
CA VAL A 222 5.81 14.67 -19.97
C VAL A 222 6.56 15.93 -19.50
N LYS A 223 6.06 17.13 -19.82
CA LYS A 223 6.70 18.39 -19.43
C LYS A 223 6.67 18.59 -17.93
N THR A 224 5.55 18.26 -17.29
CA THR A 224 5.37 18.32 -15.84
C THR A 224 6.28 17.31 -15.16
N VAL A 225 6.36 16.07 -15.64
CA VAL A 225 7.26 15.04 -15.12
C VAL A 225 8.72 15.50 -15.20
N VAL A 226 9.18 15.97 -16.36
CA VAL A 226 10.56 16.48 -16.53
C VAL A 226 10.84 17.65 -15.58
N LYS A 227 9.90 18.57 -15.42
CA LYS A 227 10.03 19.72 -14.50
C LYS A 227 10.15 19.26 -13.04
N LYS A 228 9.34 18.28 -12.62
CA LYS A 228 9.39 17.70 -11.26
C LYS A 228 10.71 16.95 -11.04
N MET A 229 11.16 16.12 -12.00
CA MET A 229 12.42 15.39 -11.92
C MET A 229 13.64 16.33 -11.85
N ASN A 230 13.67 17.41 -12.64
CA ASN A 230 14.76 18.38 -12.60
C ASN A 230 14.84 19.16 -11.26
N LYS A 231 13.80 19.14 -10.45
CA LYS A 231 13.74 19.76 -9.12
C LYS A 231 13.85 18.76 -7.99
N ALA A 232 13.88 17.47 -8.30
CA ALA A 232 13.96 16.42 -7.30
C ALA A 232 15.25 16.52 -6.50
N TYR A 233 15.16 16.26 -5.20
CA TYR A 233 16.32 16.14 -4.34
C TYR A 233 17.09 14.86 -4.71
N CYS A 234 18.31 15.03 -5.16
CA CYS A 234 19.21 13.94 -5.51
C CYS A 234 20.68 14.43 -5.32
N GLU A 235 21.11 14.49 -4.08
CA GLU A 235 22.46 14.93 -3.73
C GLU A 235 23.49 13.82 -4.05
N GLU A 236 24.64 14.21 -4.61
CA GLU A 236 25.69 13.28 -4.97
C GLU A 236 26.24 12.53 -3.75
N GLY A 237 26.31 11.19 -3.84
CA GLY A 237 26.79 10.32 -2.76
C GLY A 237 25.79 10.08 -1.64
N VAL A 238 24.59 10.69 -1.67
CA VAL A 238 23.55 10.48 -0.66
C VAL A 238 22.48 9.53 -1.19
N ILE A 239 22.39 8.34 -0.57
CA ILE A 239 21.43 7.30 -0.91
C ILE A 239 20.19 7.36 0.00
N GLU A 240 20.42 7.57 1.30
CA GLU A 240 19.37 7.60 2.30
C GLU A 240 18.47 8.83 2.11
N GLY A 241 17.13 8.62 2.15
CA GLY A 241 16.15 9.68 1.91
C GLY A 241 16.06 10.17 0.45
N ASN A 242 16.84 9.59 -0.47
CA ASN A 242 16.81 9.95 -1.89
C ASN A 242 15.65 9.27 -2.60
N GLY A 243 14.59 10.02 -2.88
CA GLY A 243 13.37 9.52 -3.51
C GLY A 243 13.59 8.99 -4.94
N VAL A 244 14.50 9.58 -5.71
CA VAL A 244 14.83 9.13 -7.07
C VAL A 244 15.49 7.75 -7.04
N LEU A 245 16.50 7.56 -6.19
CA LEU A 245 17.18 6.28 -6.04
C LEU A 245 16.28 5.22 -5.43
N ALA A 246 15.46 5.58 -4.44
CA ALA A 246 14.48 4.66 -3.86
C ALA A 246 13.44 4.20 -4.88
N PHE A 247 13.01 5.07 -5.80
CA PHE A 247 12.09 4.73 -6.89
C PHE A 247 12.77 3.77 -7.89
N LEU A 248 14.02 4.03 -8.27
CA LEU A 248 14.79 3.11 -9.11
C LEU A 248 14.86 1.72 -8.47
N LYS A 249 15.31 1.65 -7.21
CA LYS A 249 15.52 0.40 -6.48
C LYS A 249 14.26 -0.45 -6.31
N ASN A 250 13.16 0.20 -5.91
CA ASN A 250 11.96 -0.55 -5.48
C ASN A 250 10.91 -0.69 -6.57
N ILE A 251 11.04 0.02 -7.69
CA ILE A 251 10.05 0.00 -8.76
C ILE A 251 10.69 -0.28 -10.11
N ILE A 252 11.64 0.55 -10.56
CA ILE A 252 12.15 0.45 -11.94
C ILE A 252 12.97 -0.84 -12.14
N PHE A 253 13.98 -1.09 -11.29
CA PHE A 253 14.79 -2.31 -11.43
C PHE A 253 13.94 -3.58 -11.32
N PRO A 254 13.01 -3.75 -10.36
CA PRO A 254 12.12 -4.90 -10.35
C PRO A 254 11.23 -5.06 -11.59
N ILE A 255 10.81 -3.95 -12.22
CA ILE A 255 10.05 -4.01 -13.49
C ILE A 255 10.96 -4.47 -14.64
N LEU A 256 12.19 -3.95 -14.73
CA LEU A 256 13.16 -4.33 -15.75
C LEU A 256 13.59 -5.79 -15.58
N ASP A 257 13.88 -6.24 -14.37
CA ASP A 257 14.17 -7.65 -14.05
C ASP A 257 13.05 -8.57 -14.54
N ASN A 258 11.80 -8.17 -14.32
CA ASN A 258 10.64 -8.92 -14.80
C ASN A 258 10.52 -8.99 -16.32
N LYS A 259 11.13 -8.04 -17.05
CA LYS A 259 11.16 -7.96 -18.52
C LYS A 259 12.46 -8.47 -19.10
N GLU A 260 13.43 -8.86 -18.28
CA GLU A 260 14.80 -9.22 -18.70
C GLU A 260 15.48 -8.08 -19.47
N GLU A 261 15.27 -6.83 -18.99
CA GLU A 261 15.82 -5.60 -19.58
C GLU A 261 16.79 -4.93 -18.61
N SER A 262 17.83 -4.26 -19.14
CA SER A 262 18.81 -3.49 -18.35
C SER A 262 18.37 -2.03 -18.23
N PHE A 263 18.78 -1.38 -17.14
CA PHE A 263 18.61 0.07 -16.99
C PHE A 263 19.71 0.83 -17.74
N VAL A 264 19.32 1.64 -18.73
CA VAL A 264 20.29 2.37 -19.59
C VAL A 264 20.12 3.87 -19.44
N ILE A 265 21.18 4.55 -19.01
CA ILE A 265 21.28 6.01 -19.05
C ILE A 265 21.90 6.43 -20.38
N LYS A 266 21.10 7.02 -21.27
CA LYS A 266 21.54 7.55 -22.56
C LYS A 266 22.40 8.80 -22.35
N ARG A 267 23.64 8.80 -22.88
CA ARG A 267 24.58 9.92 -22.81
C ARG A 267 25.28 10.12 -24.14
N ASP A 268 25.62 11.38 -24.40
CA ASP A 268 26.43 11.76 -25.55
C ASP A 268 27.84 11.14 -25.44
N GLU A 269 28.45 10.74 -26.57
CA GLU A 269 29.81 10.15 -26.60
C GLU A 269 30.87 11.03 -25.93
N LYS A 270 30.72 12.37 -26.03
CA LYS A 270 31.62 13.31 -25.35
C LYS A 270 31.63 13.18 -23.80
N TYR A 271 30.61 12.53 -23.22
CA TYR A 271 30.53 12.22 -21.79
C TYR A 271 30.79 10.73 -21.51
N GLY A 272 31.36 10.00 -22.45
CA GLY A 272 31.72 8.57 -22.30
C GLY A 272 30.67 7.60 -22.80
N GLY A 273 29.62 8.05 -23.50
CA GLY A 273 28.55 7.21 -24.04
C GLY A 273 27.56 6.69 -23.01
N ASP A 274 26.71 5.77 -23.43
CA ASP A 274 25.66 5.17 -22.60
C ASP A 274 26.21 4.39 -21.42
N LEU A 275 25.50 4.45 -20.28
CA LEU A 275 25.78 3.61 -19.09
C LEU A 275 24.67 2.58 -18.96
N THR A 276 25.06 1.32 -18.83
CA THR A 276 24.14 0.20 -18.63
C THR A 276 24.34 -0.41 -17.25
N PHE A 277 23.24 -0.67 -16.55
CA PHE A 277 23.21 -1.28 -15.22
C PHE A 277 22.28 -2.51 -15.29
N GLU A 278 22.81 -3.66 -14.89
CA GLU A 278 22.07 -4.93 -14.83
C GLU A 278 21.31 -5.07 -13.49
N ASP A 279 21.81 -4.47 -12.43
CA ASP A 279 21.25 -4.44 -11.09
C ASP A 279 21.36 -3.06 -10.44
N TYR A 280 20.70 -2.90 -9.26
CA TYR A 280 20.72 -1.64 -8.46
C TYR A 280 21.87 -1.64 -7.48
#